data_d31c1c2f88abb6d4ada939a7ec17ebc6
#
_entry.id   d31c1c2f88abb6d4ada939a7ec17ebc6
#
_cell.length_a   1.000
_cell.length_b   1.000
_cell.length_c   1.000
_cell.angle_alpha   90.00
_cell.angle_beta   90.00
_cell.angle_gamma   90.00
#
_symmetry.space_group_name_H-M   'P 1'
#
loop_
_entity.id
_entity.type
_entity.pdbx_description
1 polymer ?
#
loop_
_entity_poly.entity_id
_entity_poly.type
_entity_poly.pdbx_seq_one_letter_code
_entity_poly.pdbx_strand_id
1 'polypeptide(L)'
;IHLIIDHDNILSVNLSIKNKIDNILLNTNTINNLLLDAKNCCKETLTNSEVIHFRIDQFFIDNCSYATLPNKQRCKDLSIDLSIICIPKKILRDLEKILSKYQISLGKTFCYKYLNSFSEAKDISFYEIAQRAMNGLNENDVILTNKTIKNPGFFEKFFNFFN
;
A
#
# COMPACT_ATOMS: atom_id res chain seq x y z
N ILE A 1 -8.35 17.03 -2.58
CA ILE A 1 -8.93 16.23 -3.68
C ILE A 1 -8.19 14.90 -3.83
N HIS A 2 -8.84 13.87 -4.40
CA HIS A 2 -8.22 12.62 -4.82
C HIS A 2 -8.05 12.65 -6.33
N LEU A 3 -6.96 12.03 -6.83
CA LEU A 3 -6.66 11.99 -8.26
C LEU A 3 -6.77 10.56 -8.79
N ILE A 4 -7.31 10.44 -10.01
CA ILE A 4 -7.20 9.23 -10.82
C ILE A 4 -6.31 9.60 -12.00
N ILE A 5 -5.18 8.91 -12.15
CA ILE A 5 -4.17 9.22 -13.15
C ILE A 5 -4.06 8.06 -14.14
N ASP A 6 -4.13 8.38 -15.43
CA ASP A 6 -3.70 7.52 -16.53
C ASP A 6 -2.48 8.18 -17.19
N HIS A 7 -1.32 7.54 -17.07
CA HIS A 7 -0.06 8.11 -17.57
C HIS A 7 0.90 6.99 -17.97
N ASP A 8 1.58 7.17 -19.09
CA ASP A 8 2.49 6.15 -19.67
C ASP A 8 3.69 5.81 -18.78
N ASN A 9 4.12 6.76 -17.95
CA ASN A 9 5.24 6.58 -17.03
C ASN A 9 4.84 5.94 -15.68
N ILE A 10 3.62 5.41 -15.57
CA ILE A 10 3.25 4.58 -14.43
C ILE A 10 3.95 3.23 -14.57
N LEU A 11 4.72 2.88 -13.54
CA LEU A 11 5.47 1.63 -13.51
C LEU A 11 4.71 0.59 -12.66
N SER A 12 4.64 -0.64 -13.18
CA SER A 12 4.23 -1.80 -12.40
C SER A 12 5.45 -2.66 -12.11
N VAL A 13 5.71 -2.91 -10.85
CA VAL A 13 6.85 -3.72 -10.38
C VAL A 13 6.30 -4.92 -9.63
N ASN A 14 6.73 -6.11 -10.00
CA ASN A 14 6.41 -7.34 -9.28
C ASN A 14 7.60 -7.69 -8.38
N LEU A 15 7.31 -8.01 -7.13
CA LEU A 15 8.31 -8.33 -6.11
C LEU A 15 7.87 -9.57 -5.35
N SER A 16 8.77 -10.56 -5.24
CA SER A 16 8.60 -11.71 -4.36
C SER A 16 9.52 -11.56 -3.15
N ILE A 17 8.95 -11.63 -1.95
CA ILE A 17 9.71 -11.63 -0.71
C ILE A 17 9.53 -12.96 0.00
N LYS A 18 10.65 -13.58 0.37
CA LYS A 18 10.67 -14.86 1.08
C LYS A 18 11.37 -14.73 2.43
N ASN A 19 10.76 -15.34 3.44
CA ASN A 19 11.39 -15.53 4.75
C ASN A 19 11.33 -17.00 5.18
N LYS A 20 12.43 -17.50 5.71
CA LYS A 20 12.46 -18.80 6.40
C LYS A 20 12.04 -18.59 7.84
N ILE A 21 11.00 -19.29 8.25
CA ILE A 21 10.41 -19.15 9.58
C ILE A 21 10.48 -20.51 10.27
N ASP A 22 11.12 -20.59 11.44
CA ASP A 22 11.28 -21.87 12.17
C ASP A 22 9.94 -22.33 12.78
N ASN A 23 9.09 -22.94 11.95
CA ASN A 23 7.83 -23.58 12.37
C ASN A 23 6.93 -22.69 13.25
N ILE A 24 6.89 -21.41 12.93
CA ILE A 24 6.10 -20.42 13.69
C ILE A 24 4.65 -20.42 13.17
N LEU A 25 3.72 -20.17 14.08
CA LEU A 25 2.31 -19.92 13.74
C LEU A 25 2.23 -18.58 12.97
N LEU A 26 1.69 -18.64 11.74
CA LEU A 26 1.46 -17.43 10.95
C LEU A 26 0.55 -16.47 11.71
N ASN A 27 1.01 -15.24 11.81
CA ASN A 27 0.27 -14.15 12.43
C ASN A 27 0.47 -12.87 11.64
N THR A 28 -0.34 -11.88 11.91
CA THR A 28 -0.32 -10.58 11.24
C THR A 28 1.04 -9.89 11.39
N ASN A 29 1.76 -10.08 12.50
CA ASN A 29 3.07 -9.45 12.70
C ASN A 29 4.12 -10.01 11.75
N THR A 30 4.10 -11.32 11.48
CA THR A 30 5.01 -11.96 10.50
C THR A 30 4.81 -11.38 9.11
N ILE A 31 3.55 -11.22 8.68
CA ILE A 31 3.22 -10.60 7.40
C ILE A 31 3.63 -9.13 7.36
N ASN A 32 3.34 -8.37 8.43
CA ASN A 32 3.71 -6.95 8.51
C ASN A 32 5.23 -6.73 8.41
N ASN A 33 6.04 -7.62 8.98
CA ASN A 33 7.49 -7.54 8.86
C ASN A 33 7.94 -7.74 7.40
N LEU A 34 7.41 -8.76 6.70
CA LEU A 34 7.70 -8.96 5.28
C LEU A 34 7.27 -7.78 4.41
N LEU A 35 6.09 -7.21 4.67
CA LEU A 35 5.61 -6.04 3.95
C LEU A 35 6.46 -4.80 4.24
N LEU A 36 7.00 -4.68 5.45
CA LEU A 36 7.94 -3.61 5.80
C LEU A 36 9.27 -3.76 5.05
N ASP A 37 9.79 -4.97 4.94
CA ASP A 37 11.00 -5.26 4.17
C ASP A 37 10.79 -4.96 2.68
N ALA A 38 9.62 -5.35 2.11
CA ALA A 38 9.22 -4.99 0.75
C ALA A 38 9.20 -3.47 0.55
N LYS A 39 8.59 -2.74 1.49
CA LYS A 39 8.52 -1.28 1.44
C LYS A 39 9.91 -0.63 1.47
N ASN A 40 10.81 -1.14 2.30
CA ASN A 40 12.17 -0.63 2.40
C ASN A 40 12.95 -0.90 1.10
N CYS A 41 12.85 -2.11 0.55
CA CYS A 41 13.42 -2.46 -0.75
C CYS A 41 12.93 -1.52 -1.87
N CYS A 42 11.63 -1.24 -1.91
CA CYS A 42 11.06 -0.29 -2.87
C CYS A 42 11.60 1.14 -2.69
N LYS A 43 11.76 1.62 -1.47
CA LYS A 43 12.31 2.96 -1.20
C LYS A 43 13.75 3.11 -1.68
N GLU A 44 14.55 2.07 -1.51
CA GLU A 44 15.95 2.05 -1.92
C GLU A 44 16.10 1.95 -3.45
N THR A 45 15.24 1.16 -4.08
CA THR A 45 15.31 0.87 -5.53
C THR A 45 14.60 1.92 -6.37
N LEU A 46 13.43 2.40 -5.91
CA LEU A 46 12.55 3.31 -6.64
C LEU A 46 12.66 4.75 -6.14
N THR A 47 13.87 5.26 -6.01
CA THR A 47 14.18 6.58 -5.42
C THR A 47 13.44 7.76 -6.05
N ASN A 48 13.19 7.70 -7.37
CA ASN A 48 12.53 8.76 -8.14
C ASN A 48 11.02 8.54 -8.32
N SER A 49 10.46 7.49 -7.74
CA SER A 49 9.05 7.13 -7.86
C SER A 49 8.36 7.14 -6.51
N GLU A 50 7.06 7.38 -6.52
CA GLU A 50 6.17 7.25 -5.37
C GLU A 50 5.27 6.04 -5.57
N VAL A 51 5.14 5.19 -4.54
CA VAL A 51 4.24 4.05 -4.56
C VAL A 51 2.80 4.53 -4.34
N ILE A 52 1.93 4.29 -5.31
CA ILE A 52 0.51 4.67 -5.23
C ILE A 52 -0.40 3.48 -4.91
N HIS A 53 -0.02 2.26 -5.32
CA HIS A 53 -0.68 1.03 -4.92
C HIS A 53 0.34 -0.02 -4.53
N PHE A 54 0.00 -0.80 -3.51
CA PHE A 54 0.81 -1.89 -2.98
C PHE A 54 -0.13 -3.05 -2.68
N ARG A 55 -0.10 -4.10 -3.50
CA ARG A 55 -1.06 -5.20 -3.45
C ARG A 55 -0.35 -6.53 -3.23
N ILE A 56 -0.93 -7.38 -2.39
CA ILE A 56 -0.54 -8.77 -2.27
C ILE A 56 -1.28 -9.55 -3.37
N ASP A 57 -0.53 -10.21 -4.24
CA ASP A 57 -1.11 -11.05 -5.29
C ASP A 57 -1.32 -12.48 -4.79
N GLN A 58 -0.33 -13.02 -4.05
CA GLN A 58 -0.37 -14.40 -3.61
C GLN A 58 0.51 -14.64 -2.39
N PHE A 59 0.09 -15.57 -1.54
CA PHE A 59 0.90 -16.12 -0.45
C PHE A 59 1.39 -17.52 -0.85
N PHE A 60 2.63 -17.83 -0.55
CA PHE A 60 3.20 -19.17 -0.67
C PHE A 60 3.66 -19.63 0.71
N ILE A 61 3.11 -20.75 1.16
CA ILE A 61 3.37 -21.33 2.47
C ILE A 61 3.78 -22.78 2.26
N ASP A 62 5.02 -23.13 2.60
CA ASP A 62 5.58 -24.47 2.42
C ASP A 62 5.33 -25.03 1.01
N ASN A 63 5.55 -24.21 -0.04
CA ASN A 63 5.33 -24.49 -1.46
C ASN A 63 3.86 -24.62 -1.91
N CYS A 64 2.88 -24.36 -1.04
CA CYS A 64 1.47 -24.26 -1.44
C CYS A 64 1.09 -22.79 -1.64
N SER A 65 0.31 -22.50 -2.69
CA SER A 65 -0.14 -21.14 -3.01
C SER A 65 -1.54 -20.87 -2.46
N TYR A 66 -1.75 -19.65 -1.96
CA TYR A 66 -2.99 -19.18 -1.37
C TYR A 66 -3.31 -17.76 -1.83
N ALA A 67 -4.55 -17.51 -2.26
CA ALA A 67 -5.01 -16.15 -2.61
C ALA A 67 -5.22 -15.26 -1.37
N THR A 68 -5.55 -15.88 -0.23
CA THR A 68 -5.75 -15.21 1.06
C THR A 68 -4.93 -15.90 2.14
N LEU A 69 -4.54 -15.15 3.17
CA LEU A 69 -3.74 -15.71 4.26
C LEU A 69 -4.52 -16.78 5.01
N PRO A 70 -4.07 -18.05 5.05
CA PRO A 70 -4.73 -19.10 5.83
C PRO A 70 -4.57 -18.85 7.32
N ASN A 71 -5.67 -19.00 8.05
CA ASN A 71 -5.69 -18.77 9.50
C ASN A 71 -5.00 -19.91 10.26
N LYS A 72 -4.16 -19.54 11.25
CA LYS A 72 -3.58 -20.45 12.25
C LYS A 72 -2.74 -21.61 11.68
N GLN A 73 -2.11 -21.42 10.53
CA GLN A 73 -1.20 -22.40 9.95
C GLN A 73 0.22 -22.18 10.48
N ARG A 74 0.92 -23.26 10.82
CA ARG A 74 2.36 -23.24 11.05
C ARG A 74 3.09 -23.41 9.73
N CYS A 75 4.18 -22.70 9.53
CA CYS A 75 5.00 -22.83 8.34
C CYS A 75 6.50 -22.73 8.62
N LYS A 76 7.27 -23.25 7.69
CA LYS A 76 8.74 -23.13 7.66
C LYS A 76 9.20 -22.10 6.64
N ASP A 77 8.52 -22.06 5.52
CA ASP A 77 8.80 -21.13 4.42
C ASP A 77 7.55 -20.28 4.12
N LEU A 78 7.72 -18.97 4.16
CA LEU A 78 6.71 -18.01 3.78
C LEU A 78 7.25 -17.12 2.66
N SER A 79 6.55 -17.02 1.55
CA SER A 79 6.81 -16.06 0.49
C SER A 79 5.53 -15.30 0.15
N ILE A 80 5.68 -14.04 -0.22
CA ILE A 80 4.57 -13.18 -0.63
C ILE A 80 4.94 -12.56 -1.97
N ASP A 81 4.08 -12.73 -2.96
CA ASP A 81 4.17 -12.03 -4.22
C ASP A 81 3.36 -10.73 -4.15
N LEU A 82 3.98 -9.66 -4.62
CA LEU A 82 3.48 -8.30 -4.51
C LEU A 82 3.47 -7.62 -5.89
N SER A 83 2.39 -6.94 -6.20
CA SER A 83 2.31 -5.97 -7.29
C SER A 83 2.35 -4.55 -6.73
N ILE A 84 3.29 -3.75 -7.22
CA ILE A 84 3.55 -2.40 -6.76
C ILE A 84 3.39 -1.46 -7.93
N ILE A 85 2.48 -0.48 -7.81
CA ILE A 85 2.26 0.53 -8.85
C ILE A 85 2.87 1.84 -8.38
N CYS A 86 3.73 2.40 -9.21
CA CYS A 86 4.51 3.60 -8.91
C CYS A 86 4.31 4.68 -9.96
N ILE A 87 4.39 5.93 -9.53
CA ILE A 87 4.39 7.11 -10.40
C ILE A 87 5.64 7.93 -10.16
N PRO A 88 6.25 8.57 -11.18
CA PRO A 88 7.37 9.47 -10.97
C PRO A 88 7.03 10.60 -10.00
N LYS A 89 7.85 10.80 -8.97
CA LYS A 89 7.67 11.87 -7.97
C LYS A 89 7.53 13.27 -8.60
N LYS A 90 8.16 13.49 -9.75
CA LYS A 90 8.09 14.76 -10.46
C LYS A 90 6.63 15.09 -10.84
N ILE A 91 5.88 14.11 -11.36
CA ILE A 91 4.49 14.30 -11.80
C ILE A 91 3.62 14.72 -10.60
N LEU A 92 3.72 14.02 -9.48
CA LEU A 92 2.96 14.37 -8.28
C LEU A 92 3.32 15.76 -7.76
N ARG A 93 4.61 16.08 -7.68
CA ARG A 93 5.07 17.41 -7.23
C ARG A 93 4.61 18.55 -8.14
N ASP A 94 4.59 18.33 -9.44
CA ASP A 94 4.14 19.35 -10.40
C ASP A 94 2.62 19.56 -10.27
N LEU A 95 1.84 18.49 -10.07
CA LEU A 95 0.41 18.57 -9.77
C LEU A 95 0.14 19.26 -8.43
N GLU A 96 0.86 18.90 -7.37
CA GLU A 96 0.76 19.55 -6.06
C GLU A 96 1.05 21.06 -6.14
N LYS A 97 2.07 21.48 -6.89
CA LYS A 97 2.39 22.89 -7.11
C LYS A 97 1.26 23.64 -7.83
N ILE A 98 0.60 23.00 -8.80
CA ILE A 98 -0.53 23.61 -9.51
C ILE A 98 -1.72 23.75 -8.56
N LEU A 99 -2.07 22.69 -7.84
CA LEU A 99 -3.20 22.65 -6.92
C LEU A 99 -3.03 23.62 -5.74
N SER A 100 -1.81 23.74 -5.22
CA SER A 100 -1.51 24.63 -4.08
C SER A 100 -1.75 26.11 -4.39
N LYS A 101 -1.62 26.53 -5.66
CA LYS A 101 -1.97 27.90 -6.09
C LYS A 101 -3.44 28.23 -5.85
N TYR A 102 -4.29 27.21 -5.83
CA TYR A 102 -5.72 27.31 -5.56
C TYR A 102 -6.11 26.88 -4.15
N GLN A 103 -5.12 26.74 -3.25
CA GLN A 103 -5.32 26.26 -1.87
C GLN A 103 -5.95 24.85 -1.80
N ILE A 104 -5.69 24.03 -2.81
CA ILE A 104 -6.19 22.66 -2.89
C ILE A 104 -5.05 21.70 -2.50
N SER A 105 -5.30 20.86 -1.51
CA SER A 105 -4.38 19.79 -1.13
C SER A 105 -4.65 18.52 -1.91
N LEU A 106 -3.58 17.85 -2.34
CA LEU A 106 -3.63 16.52 -2.94
C LEU A 106 -3.80 15.47 -1.84
N GLY A 107 -4.83 14.65 -1.99
CA GLY A 107 -5.06 13.48 -1.15
C GLY A 107 -4.47 12.21 -1.78
N LYS A 108 -5.25 11.13 -1.82
CA LYS A 108 -4.80 9.86 -2.40
C LYS A 108 -4.79 9.93 -3.93
N THR A 109 -3.78 9.33 -4.52
CA THR A 109 -3.65 9.16 -5.98
C THR A 109 -3.92 7.70 -6.34
N PHE A 110 -4.69 7.49 -7.41
CA PHE A 110 -5.04 6.18 -7.95
C PHE A 110 -4.56 6.04 -9.38
N CYS A 111 -4.08 4.85 -9.74
CA CYS A 111 -3.85 4.47 -11.13
C CYS A 111 -5.19 4.11 -11.78
N TYR A 112 -5.49 4.70 -12.94
CA TYR A 112 -6.69 4.39 -13.72
C TYR A 112 -6.79 2.91 -14.07
N LYS A 113 -5.71 2.30 -14.58
CA LYS A 113 -5.68 0.89 -14.97
C LYS A 113 -5.97 -0.04 -13.79
N TYR A 114 -5.48 0.32 -12.60
CA TYR A 114 -5.78 -0.40 -11.36
C TYR A 114 -7.26 -0.32 -11.00
N LEU A 115 -7.85 0.87 -11.00
CA LEU A 115 -9.28 1.01 -10.71
C LEU A 115 -10.15 0.32 -11.77
N ASN A 116 -9.74 0.38 -13.04
CA ASN A 116 -10.47 -0.26 -14.12
C ASN A 116 -10.51 -1.80 -14.00
N SER A 117 -9.53 -2.42 -13.33
CA SER A 117 -9.54 -3.86 -13.06
C SER A 117 -10.68 -4.30 -12.13
N PHE A 118 -11.31 -3.37 -11.40
CA PHE A 118 -12.49 -3.63 -10.55
C PHE A 118 -13.81 -3.21 -11.22
N SER A 119 -13.76 -2.67 -12.43
CA SER A 119 -14.93 -2.23 -13.20
C SER A 119 -15.56 -3.41 -13.94
N GLU A 120 -16.04 -4.42 -13.21
CA GLU A 120 -16.77 -5.55 -13.83
C GLU A 120 -18.20 -5.17 -14.26
N ALA A 121 -18.78 -4.14 -13.67
CA ALA A 121 -20.11 -3.64 -14.00
C ALA A 121 -20.03 -2.36 -14.83
N LYS A 122 -20.61 -2.37 -16.04
CA LYS A 122 -20.59 -1.28 -17.02
C LYS A 122 -21.19 0.06 -16.54
N ASP A 123 -21.83 0.10 -15.37
CA ASP A 123 -22.60 1.24 -14.89
C ASP A 123 -22.03 1.94 -13.64
N ILE A 124 -20.85 1.51 -13.14
CA ILE A 124 -20.24 2.14 -11.96
C ILE A 124 -19.24 3.19 -12.40
N SER A 125 -19.41 4.43 -11.89
CA SER A 125 -18.48 5.52 -12.18
C SER A 125 -17.10 5.27 -11.54
N PHE A 126 -16.01 5.74 -12.18
CA PHE A 126 -14.66 5.66 -11.61
C PHE A 126 -14.55 6.36 -10.25
N TYR A 127 -15.37 7.38 -10.00
CA TYR A 127 -15.47 8.03 -8.69
C TYR A 127 -15.95 7.07 -7.60
N GLU A 128 -17.01 6.29 -7.89
CA GLU A 128 -17.51 5.28 -6.96
C GLU A 128 -16.50 4.17 -6.72
N ILE A 129 -15.82 3.69 -7.78
CA ILE A 129 -14.77 2.67 -7.65
C ILE A 129 -13.62 3.20 -6.78
N ALA A 130 -13.18 4.44 -7.00
CA ALA A 130 -12.13 5.07 -6.18
C ALA A 130 -12.57 5.24 -4.72
N GLN A 131 -13.82 5.61 -4.47
CA GLN A 131 -14.38 5.71 -3.12
C GLN A 131 -14.43 4.34 -2.42
N ARG A 132 -14.83 3.29 -3.13
CA ARG A 132 -14.79 1.91 -2.63
C ARG A 132 -13.35 1.46 -2.35
N ALA A 133 -12.40 1.77 -3.23
CA ALA A 133 -10.99 1.48 -3.04
C ALA A 133 -10.38 2.20 -1.82
N MET A 134 -10.83 3.41 -1.51
CA MET A 134 -10.45 4.09 -0.27
C MET A 134 -10.96 3.38 0.98
N ASN A 135 -12.11 2.73 0.88
CA ASN A 135 -12.78 2.03 1.98
C ASN A 135 -12.42 0.53 2.05
N GLY A 136 -11.40 0.07 1.33
CA GLY A 136 -10.93 -1.31 1.39
C GLY A 136 -11.65 -2.25 0.42
N LEU A 137 -11.96 -1.81 -0.80
CA LEU A 137 -12.53 -2.64 -1.85
C LEU A 137 -11.73 -3.92 -2.12
N ASN A 138 -10.41 -3.84 -2.00
CA ASN A 138 -9.51 -4.96 -2.19
C ASN A 138 -8.85 -5.29 -0.84
N GLU A 139 -9.19 -6.44 -0.26
CA GLU A 139 -8.60 -6.92 1.01
C GLU A 139 -7.09 -7.17 0.91
N ASN A 140 -6.58 -7.36 -0.30
CA ASN A 140 -5.15 -7.56 -0.56
C ASN A 140 -4.37 -6.24 -0.75
N ASP A 141 -5.03 -5.08 -0.73
CA ASP A 141 -4.36 -3.79 -0.77
C ASP A 141 -3.68 -3.48 0.57
N VAL A 142 -2.39 -3.22 0.51
CA VAL A 142 -1.60 -2.78 1.66
C VAL A 142 -1.67 -1.26 1.77
N ILE A 143 -2.37 -0.76 2.77
CA ILE A 143 -2.41 0.66 3.07
C ILE A 143 -1.12 1.05 3.80
N LEU A 144 -0.23 1.74 3.10
CA LEU A 144 0.99 2.28 3.67
C LEU A 144 0.66 3.54 4.50
N THR A 145 0.31 3.36 5.76
CA THR A 145 0.17 4.49 6.68
C THR A 145 1.54 4.89 7.22
N ASN A 146 1.90 6.18 7.09
CA ASN A 146 3.00 6.71 7.88
C ASN A 146 2.52 6.71 9.33
N LYS A 147 3.01 5.78 10.15
CA LYS A 147 2.99 6.00 11.60
C LYS A 147 3.84 7.23 11.88
N THR A 148 3.24 8.39 11.90
CA THR A 148 3.77 9.47 12.72
C THR A 148 3.76 8.90 14.13
N ILE A 149 4.93 8.51 14.64
CA ILE A 149 5.14 8.40 16.08
C ILE A 149 4.84 9.81 16.56
N LYS A 150 3.63 10.06 17.03
CA LYS A 150 3.35 11.20 17.87
C LYS A 150 4.18 10.93 19.12
N ASN A 151 5.41 11.44 19.14
CA ASN A 151 6.04 11.72 20.41
C ASN A 151 5.11 12.76 21.03
N PRO A 152 4.38 12.43 22.12
CA PRO A 152 3.56 13.40 22.78
C PRO A 152 4.51 14.54 23.16
N GLY A 153 4.21 15.75 22.68
CA GLY A 153 4.98 16.94 22.97
C GLY A 153 5.10 17.08 24.48
N PHE A 154 6.11 17.78 24.95
CA PHE A 154 6.36 18.00 26.40
C PHE A 154 5.09 18.44 27.14
N PHE A 155 4.23 19.25 26.52
CA PHE A 155 2.94 19.69 27.07
C PHE A 155 1.89 18.56 27.17
N GLU A 156 1.78 17.65 26.18
CA GLU A 156 0.86 16.49 26.26
C GLU A 156 1.28 15.50 27.35
N LYS A 157 2.60 15.35 27.62
CA LYS A 157 3.08 14.57 28.76
C LYS A 157 2.74 15.20 30.09
N PHE A 158 2.72 16.52 30.14
CA PHE A 158 2.41 17.27 31.35
C PHE A 158 0.92 17.16 31.75
N PHE A 159 0.02 17.26 30.78
CA PHE A 159 -1.42 17.13 31.04
C PHE A 159 -1.86 15.68 31.39
N ASN A 160 -1.19 14.65 30.90
CA ASN A 160 -1.48 13.26 31.26
C ASN A 160 -0.92 12.87 32.65
N PHE A 161 -0.17 13.74 33.31
CA PHE A 161 0.36 13.49 34.66
C PHE A 161 -0.59 13.97 35.79
N PHE A 162 -1.63 14.74 35.44
CA PHE A 162 -2.60 15.31 36.35
C PHE A 162 -4.04 14.73 36.25
N ASN A 163 -4.21 13.62 35.51
CA ASN A 163 -5.48 12.88 35.44
C ASN A 163 -5.27 11.47 36.09
#